data_2296a919dcdbd1632580a065813d7d37
#
_entry.id   2296a919dcdbd1632580a065813d7d37
#
_cell.length_a   1.000
_cell.length_b   1.000
_cell.length_c   1.000
_cell.angle_alpha   90.00
_cell.angle_beta   90.00
_cell.angle_gamma   90.00
#
_symmetry.space_group_name_H-M   'P 1'
#
loop_
_entity.id
_entity.type
_entity.pdbx_description
1 polymer ?
#
loop_
_entity_poly.entity_id
_entity_poly.type
_entity_poly.pdbx_seq_one_letter_code
_entity_poly.pdbx_strand_id
1 'polypeptide(L)'
;MDEASLRADMIEGLEHELGEPLGAAVLTALKRVPRETFVDDSPYANAASDEAGTRVLAPATAVRLIGALDAAEGDDVLVVGAGVGYSVAMLAEIAGARHVHAVDIDRQAVSLARSNLSAAGYDAVLVDRRDGANGLPEYAPYDRILLEAAVLEPPRALREQLADGGQLVYPRGNAVQTVAAIEAAPNGSVEPDDDAPPGFRTVETAGPVRLRPMLVDGEQRGVERNRTRREDAERAEQGHFAPHGWEQEWIDWDDRL
;
A
#
# COMPACT_ATOMS: atom_id res chain seq x y z
N MET A 1 9.53 -13.34 27.87
CA MET A 1 10.06 -13.78 26.56
C MET A 1 10.79 -12.57 26.02
N ASP A 2 11.96 -12.74 25.46
CA ASP A 2 12.65 -11.59 24.88
C ASP A 2 12.08 -11.27 23.47
N GLU A 3 12.32 -10.06 22.96
CA GLU A 3 11.80 -9.59 21.69
C GLU A 3 12.29 -10.44 20.51
N ALA A 4 13.53 -10.96 20.59
CA ALA A 4 14.09 -11.81 19.55
C ALA A 4 13.35 -13.15 19.43
N SER A 5 12.95 -13.74 20.57
CA SER A 5 12.14 -14.97 20.58
C SER A 5 10.74 -14.71 20.03
N LEU A 6 10.08 -13.61 20.44
CA LEU A 6 8.76 -13.23 19.94
C LEU A 6 8.77 -12.98 18.41
N ARG A 7 9.84 -12.36 17.93
CA ARG A 7 10.05 -12.13 16.48
C ARG A 7 10.24 -13.45 15.72
N ALA A 8 11.03 -14.37 16.28
CA ALA A 8 11.24 -15.68 15.68
C ALA A 8 9.93 -16.47 15.61
N ASP A 9 9.14 -16.49 16.68
CA ASP A 9 7.83 -17.15 16.74
C ASP A 9 6.85 -16.55 15.75
N MET A 10 6.86 -15.20 15.59
CA MET A 10 6.06 -14.52 14.56
C MET A 10 6.46 -14.99 13.15
N ILE A 11 7.74 -15.03 12.84
CA ILE A 11 8.24 -15.45 11.51
C ILE A 11 7.81 -16.89 11.20
N GLU A 12 7.99 -17.81 12.15
CA GLU A 12 7.57 -19.21 11.99
C GLU A 12 6.05 -19.32 11.79
N GLY A 13 5.27 -18.55 12.54
CA GLY A 13 3.82 -18.47 12.39
C GLY A 13 3.38 -17.93 11.03
N LEU A 14 4.11 -16.97 10.46
CA LEU A 14 3.83 -16.42 9.14
C LEU A 14 4.06 -17.44 8.02
N GLU A 15 5.17 -18.18 8.05
CA GLU A 15 5.44 -19.24 7.07
C GLU A 15 4.38 -20.35 7.12
N HIS A 16 3.92 -20.68 8.34
CA HIS A 16 2.85 -21.66 8.51
C HIS A 16 1.50 -21.15 7.95
N GLU A 17 1.15 -19.89 8.21
CA GLU A 17 -0.12 -19.30 7.73
C GLU A 17 -0.13 -19.12 6.22
N LEU A 18 0.98 -18.69 5.63
CA LEU A 18 1.12 -18.51 4.19
C LEU A 18 1.22 -19.84 3.43
N GLY A 19 1.64 -20.91 4.10
CA GLY A 19 1.80 -22.24 3.53
C GLY A 19 3.04 -22.38 2.63
N GLU A 20 3.93 -21.39 2.65
CA GLU A 20 5.17 -21.34 1.86
C GLU A 20 6.28 -20.59 2.61
N PRO A 21 7.56 -20.89 2.32
CA PRO A 21 8.68 -20.16 2.89
C PRO A 21 8.66 -18.70 2.44
N LEU A 22 9.04 -17.80 3.34
CA LEU A 22 9.18 -16.38 3.02
C LEU A 22 10.38 -16.14 2.08
N GLY A 23 10.21 -15.24 1.12
CA GLY A 23 11.31 -14.78 0.27
C GLY A 23 12.49 -14.25 1.10
N ALA A 24 13.72 -14.50 0.67
CA ALA A 24 14.93 -14.20 1.44
C ALA A 24 15.05 -12.71 1.82
N ALA A 25 14.65 -11.79 0.93
CA ALA A 25 14.66 -10.36 1.18
C ALA A 25 13.66 -9.98 2.28
N VAL A 26 12.42 -10.46 2.18
CA VAL A 26 11.35 -10.25 3.18
C VAL A 26 11.76 -10.83 4.54
N LEU A 27 12.30 -12.05 4.56
CA LEU A 27 12.78 -12.70 5.78
C LEU A 27 13.91 -11.90 6.44
N THR A 28 14.83 -11.35 5.65
CA THR A 28 15.91 -10.51 6.15
C THR A 28 15.36 -9.22 6.75
N ALA A 29 14.43 -8.58 6.06
CA ALA A 29 13.79 -7.36 6.54
C ALA A 29 12.99 -7.59 7.84
N LEU A 30 12.22 -8.69 7.94
CA LEU A 30 11.52 -9.08 9.18
C LEU A 30 12.46 -9.27 10.38
N LYS A 31 13.68 -9.78 10.13
CA LYS A 31 14.68 -9.98 11.19
C LYS A 31 15.36 -8.69 11.63
N ARG A 32 15.49 -7.70 10.73
CA ARG A 32 16.24 -6.47 10.97
C ARG A 32 15.37 -5.30 11.42
N VAL A 33 14.17 -5.16 10.83
CA VAL A 33 13.28 -4.05 11.17
C VAL A 33 12.65 -4.28 12.54
N PRO A 34 12.88 -3.40 13.53
CA PRO A 34 12.36 -3.53 14.88
C PRO A 34 10.89 -3.13 14.91
N ARG A 35 9.97 -4.11 14.75
CA ARG A 35 8.53 -3.81 14.67
C ARG A 35 7.99 -3.13 15.93
N GLU A 36 8.58 -3.37 17.08
CA GLU A 36 8.30 -2.71 18.36
C GLU A 36 8.52 -1.18 18.34
N THR A 37 9.28 -0.66 17.39
CA THR A 37 9.40 0.80 17.17
C THR A 37 8.19 1.40 16.47
N PHE A 38 7.37 0.59 15.80
CA PHE A 38 6.22 0.99 14.99
C PHE A 38 4.87 0.64 15.62
N VAL A 39 4.86 -0.31 16.56
CA VAL A 39 3.67 -0.87 17.19
C VAL A 39 3.90 -1.02 18.68
N ASP A 40 3.11 -0.31 19.49
CA ASP A 40 3.28 -0.27 20.95
C ASP A 40 2.76 -1.57 21.60
N ASP A 41 1.56 -2.01 21.22
CA ASP A 41 0.89 -3.16 21.84
C ASP A 41 1.07 -4.44 21.02
N SER A 42 1.67 -5.46 21.65
CA SER A 42 1.82 -6.80 21.05
C SER A 42 2.40 -6.76 19.62
N PRO A 43 3.57 -6.15 19.40
CA PRO A 43 4.12 -5.88 18.07
C PRO A 43 4.32 -7.13 17.22
N TYR A 44 4.48 -8.29 17.84
CA TYR A 44 4.71 -9.58 17.18
C TYR A 44 3.45 -10.45 17.03
N ALA A 45 2.28 -9.96 17.50
CA ALA A 45 1.01 -10.63 17.21
C ALA A 45 0.64 -10.49 15.74
N ASN A 46 0.18 -11.58 15.10
CA ASN A 46 -0.32 -11.51 13.73
C ASN A 46 -1.74 -10.95 13.68
N ALA A 47 -1.87 -9.71 14.09
CA ALA A 47 -3.13 -8.97 14.13
C ALA A 47 -2.88 -7.52 13.67
N ALA A 48 -3.90 -6.95 13.05
CA ALA A 48 -3.89 -5.52 12.76
C ALA A 48 -4.19 -4.74 14.03
N SER A 49 -3.48 -3.63 14.25
CA SER A 49 -3.66 -2.72 15.37
C SER A 49 -4.03 -1.30 14.92
N ASP A 50 -4.16 -0.39 15.85
CA ASP A 50 -4.39 1.03 15.60
C ASP A 50 -3.45 1.84 16.50
N GLU A 51 -2.53 2.56 15.88
CA GLU A 51 -1.55 3.39 16.57
C GLU A 51 -1.86 4.86 16.33
N ALA A 52 -2.24 5.57 17.38
CA ALA A 52 -2.61 6.99 17.31
C ALA A 52 -3.62 7.30 16.18
N GLY A 53 -4.63 6.44 15.96
CA GLY A 53 -5.65 6.58 14.93
C GLY A 53 -5.21 6.11 13.52
N THR A 54 -3.97 5.63 13.38
CA THR A 54 -3.45 5.07 12.14
C THR A 54 -3.53 3.55 12.17
N ARG A 55 -4.14 2.96 11.14
CA ARG A 55 -4.24 1.50 11.03
C ARG A 55 -2.88 0.91 10.69
N VAL A 56 -2.47 -0.08 11.48
CA VAL A 56 -1.27 -0.89 11.23
C VAL A 56 -1.70 -2.24 10.67
N LEU A 57 -1.06 -2.66 9.60
CA LEU A 57 -1.33 -3.96 8.99
C LEU A 57 -0.85 -5.11 9.88
N ALA A 58 -1.62 -6.21 9.88
CA ALA A 58 -1.12 -7.46 10.43
C ALA A 58 0.16 -7.89 9.71
N PRO A 59 1.14 -8.49 10.40
CA PRO A 59 2.37 -8.98 9.78
C PRO A 59 2.14 -9.80 8.51
N ALA A 60 1.20 -10.75 8.50
CA ALA A 60 0.88 -11.56 7.32
C ALA A 60 0.39 -10.71 6.14
N THR A 61 -0.39 -9.65 6.39
CA THR A 61 -0.86 -8.76 5.33
C THR A 61 0.29 -7.95 4.74
N ALA A 62 1.15 -7.38 5.59
CA ALA A 62 2.33 -6.64 5.15
C ALA A 62 3.28 -7.53 4.31
N VAL A 63 3.54 -8.75 4.79
CA VAL A 63 4.40 -9.73 4.09
C VAL A 63 3.83 -10.14 2.74
N ARG A 64 2.51 -10.36 2.61
CA ARG A 64 1.85 -10.64 1.31
C ARG A 64 2.03 -9.50 0.32
N LEU A 65 1.83 -8.26 0.77
CA LEU A 65 1.96 -7.08 -0.09
C LEU A 65 3.42 -6.88 -0.54
N ILE A 66 4.37 -6.95 0.40
CA ILE A 66 5.80 -6.76 0.13
C ILE A 66 6.36 -7.94 -0.70
N GLY A 67 5.92 -9.16 -0.41
CA GLY A 67 6.31 -10.34 -1.18
C GLY A 67 5.85 -10.25 -2.63
N ALA A 68 4.57 -9.90 -2.85
CA ALA A 68 4.01 -9.71 -4.18
C ALA A 68 4.65 -8.53 -4.94
N LEU A 69 5.25 -7.55 -4.23
CA LEU A 69 5.94 -6.43 -4.86
C LEU A 69 7.28 -6.84 -5.49
N ASP A 70 7.90 -7.89 -4.98
CA ASP A 70 9.17 -8.44 -5.47
C ASP A 70 10.26 -7.38 -5.66
N ALA A 71 10.39 -6.49 -4.67
CA ALA A 71 11.39 -5.44 -4.69
C ALA A 71 12.79 -6.00 -4.44
N ALA A 72 13.78 -5.43 -5.12
CA ALA A 72 15.19 -5.78 -5.03
C ALA A 72 16.06 -4.60 -4.56
N GLU A 73 17.31 -4.88 -4.21
CA GLU A 73 18.29 -3.85 -3.88
C GLU A 73 18.50 -2.88 -5.05
N GLY A 74 18.34 -1.59 -4.78
CA GLY A 74 18.49 -0.52 -5.75
C GLY A 74 17.24 -0.16 -6.55
N ASP A 75 16.12 -0.88 -6.37
CA ASP A 75 14.83 -0.49 -6.96
C ASP A 75 14.34 0.84 -6.37
N ASP A 76 13.92 1.77 -7.21
CA ASP A 76 13.22 2.96 -6.78
C ASP A 76 11.76 2.63 -6.45
N VAL A 77 11.40 2.82 -5.17
CA VAL A 77 10.12 2.36 -4.61
C VAL A 77 9.28 3.54 -4.14
N LEU A 78 7.99 3.53 -4.51
CA LEU A 78 6.97 4.41 -3.93
C LEU A 78 5.99 3.62 -3.07
N VAL A 79 5.79 4.05 -1.83
CA VAL A 79 4.74 3.54 -0.94
C VAL A 79 3.64 4.58 -0.80
N VAL A 80 2.42 4.23 -1.19
CA VAL A 80 1.23 5.06 -1.05
C VAL A 80 0.40 4.56 0.13
N GLY A 81 0.34 5.37 1.18
CA GLY A 81 -0.22 4.99 2.47
C GLY A 81 0.89 4.61 3.45
N ALA A 82 1.75 5.59 3.82
CA ALA A 82 2.90 5.35 4.70
C ALA A 82 2.52 4.81 6.09
N GLY A 83 1.31 5.13 6.57
CA GLY A 83 0.82 4.68 7.85
C GLY A 83 1.76 5.03 9.00
N VAL A 84 2.16 4.02 9.78
CA VAL A 84 3.16 4.15 10.87
C VAL A 84 4.60 4.04 10.37
N GLY A 85 4.82 3.70 9.10
CA GLY A 85 6.13 3.55 8.48
C GLY A 85 6.71 2.13 8.49
N TYR A 86 6.00 1.11 8.99
CA TYR A 86 6.56 -0.24 9.11
C TYR A 86 6.87 -0.89 7.76
N SER A 87 5.92 -0.92 6.83
CA SER A 87 6.16 -1.47 5.47
C SER A 87 7.19 -0.64 4.71
N VAL A 88 7.23 0.68 4.97
CA VAL A 88 8.25 1.57 4.42
C VAL A 88 9.65 1.19 4.91
N ALA A 89 9.80 0.89 6.22
CA ALA A 89 11.07 0.41 6.78
C ALA A 89 11.48 -0.96 6.23
N MET A 90 10.51 -1.86 6.05
CA MET A 90 10.75 -3.17 5.43
C MET A 90 11.31 -3.02 4.00
N LEU A 91 10.71 -2.15 3.21
CA LEU A 91 11.16 -1.85 1.84
C LEU A 91 12.48 -1.10 1.83
N ALA A 92 12.72 -0.21 2.80
CA ALA A 92 14.01 0.46 2.97
C ALA A 92 15.16 -0.52 3.30
N GLU A 93 14.86 -1.61 4.02
CA GLU A 93 15.83 -2.68 4.26
C GLU A 93 16.09 -3.54 3.02
N ILE A 94 15.09 -3.68 2.13
CA ILE A 94 15.20 -4.46 0.90
C ILE A 94 15.85 -3.66 -0.22
N ALA A 95 15.31 -2.49 -0.55
CA ALA A 95 15.74 -1.69 -1.70
C ALA A 95 16.88 -0.70 -1.37
N GLY A 96 17.03 -0.38 -0.10
CA GLY A 96 17.91 0.69 0.36
C GLY A 96 17.13 1.96 0.70
N ALA A 97 17.40 2.54 1.88
CA ALA A 97 16.60 3.65 2.42
C ALA A 97 16.52 4.91 1.52
N ARG A 98 17.51 5.13 0.66
CA ARG A 98 17.54 6.28 -0.26
C ARG A 98 16.69 6.10 -1.51
N HIS A 99 16.31 4.86 -1.79
CA HIS A 99 15.48 4.47 -2.93
C HIS A 99 14.00 4.39 -2.56
N VAL A 100 13.64 4.58 -1.28
CA VAL A 100 12.26 4.47 -0.84
C VAL A 100 11.66 5.84 -0.56
N HIS A 101 10.57 6.11 -1.25
CA HIS A 101 9.72 7.27 -1.07
C HIS A 101 8.36 6.81 -0.57
N ALA A 102 7.75 7.59 0.32
CA ALA A 102 6.42 7.28 0.83
C ALA A 102 5.55 8.54 0.90
N VAL A 103 4.26 8.35 0.70
CA VAL A 103 3.26 9.41 0.85
C VAL A 103 2.10 8.93 1.71
N ASP A 104 1.53 9.86 2.47
CA ASP A 104 0.27 9.66 3.16
C ASP A 104 -0.54 10.96 3.14
N ILE A 105 -1.86 10.84 3.02
CA ILE A 105 -2.76 11.98 3.03
C ILE A 105 -2.94 12.56 4.44
N ASP A 106 -2.78 11.71 5.46
CA ASP A 106 -2.94 12.09 6.85
C ASP A 106 -1.64 12.68 7.42
N ARG A 107 -1.75 13.93 7.87
CA ARG A 107 -0.64 14.65 8.51
C ARG A 107 -0.09 13.94 9.75
N GLN A 108 -0.97 13.31 10.52
CA GLN A 108 -0.57 12.61 11.75
C GLN A 108 0.21 11.34 11.41
N ALA A 109 -0.27 10.56 10.42
CA ALA A 109 0.44 9.38 9.91
C ALA A 109 1.84 9.76 9.39
N VAL A 110 1.97 10.81 8.58
CA VAL A 110 3.27 11.30 8.10
C VAL A 110 4.21 11.66 9.25
N SER A 111 3.71 12.37 10.26
CA SER A 111 4.53 12.73 11.43
C SER A 111 4.99 11.51 12.21
N LEU A 112 4.10 10.54 12.40
CA LEU A 112 4.38 9.30 13.11
C LEU A 112 5.37 8.43 12.33
N ALA A 113 5.14 8.25 11.02
CA ALA A 113 6.05 7.49 10.16
C ALA A 113 7.47 8.06 10.17
N ARG A 114 7.62 9.38 10.04
CA ARG A 114 8.93 10.05 10.11
C ARG A 114 9.63 9.81 11.44
N SER A 115 8.89 9.93 12.56
CA SER A 115 9.43 9.69 13.89
C SER A 115 9.89 8.25 14.08
N ASN A 116 9.06 7.29 13.68
CA ASN A 116 9.35 5.86 13.81
C ASN A 116 10.52 5.43 12.91
N LEU A 117 10.53 5.88 11.66
CA LEU A 117 11.61 5.60 10.71
C LEU A 117 12.96 6.14 11.23
N SER A 118 12.98 7.36 11.76
CA SER A 118 14.19 7.93 12.37
C SER A 118 14.61 7.14 13.60
N ALA A 119 13.68 6.77 14.48
CA ALA A 119 13.98 5.95 15.65
C ALA A 119 14.52 4.55 15.30
N ALA A 120 14.09 4.00 14.17
CA ALA A 120 14.56 2.72 13.65
C ALA A 120 15.84 2.82 12.77
N GLY A 121 16.36 4.03 12.52
CA GLY A 121 17.60 4.25 11.77
C GLY A 121 17.42 4.37 10.25
N TYR A 122 16.20 4.64 9.78
CA TYR A 122 15.87 4.82 8.35
C TYR A 122 15.67 6.29 7.98
N ASP A 123 16.50 7.20 8.48
CA ASP A 123 16.41 8.66 8.26
C ASP A 123 16.51 9.09 6.79
N ALA A 124 17.07 8.25 5.94
CA ALA A 124 17.23 8.55 4.51
C ALA A 124 15.96 8.34 3.68
N VAL A 125 14.92 7.74 4.25
CA VAL A 125 13.62 7.56 3.61
C VAL A 125 12.88 8.90 3.54
N LEU A 126 12.36 9.24 2.36
CA LEU A 126 11.49 10.40 2.19
C LEU A 126 10.03 9.99 2.49
N VAL A 127 9.41 10.65 3.45
CA VAL A 127 7.96 10.55 3.69
C VAL A 127 7.34 11.92 3.50
N ASP A 128 6.36 12.06 2.60
CA ASP A 128 5.72 13.35 2.34
C ASP A 128 4.21 13.31 2.52
N ARG A 129 3.63 14.46 2.89
CA ARG A 129 2.18 14.58 3.02
C ARG A 129 1.59 14.95 1.67
N ARG A 130 0.92 13.98 1.01
CA ARG A 130 0.26 14.17 -0.28
C ARG A 130 -0.98 13.31 -0.42
N ASP A 131 -1.85 13.73 -1.34
CA ASP A 131 -2.85 12.85 -1.89
C ASP A 131 -2.16 11.75 -2.71
N GLY A 132 -2.24 10.52 -2.23
CA GLY A 132 -1.60 9.36 -2.84
C GLY A 132 -2.11 9.05 -4.25
N ALA A 133 -3.32 9.53 -4.63
CA ALA A 133 -3.83 9.37 -5.98
C ALA A 133 -2.95 10.07 -7.03
N ASN A 134 -2.21 11.09 -6.62
CA ASN A 134 -1.27 11.84 -7.49
C ASN A 134 0.15 11.25 -7.47
N GLY A 135 0.45 10.31 -6.58
CA GLY A 135 1.79 9.78 -6.39
C GLY A 135 2.82 10.84 -5.99
N LEU A 136 4.04 10.66 -6.46
CA LEU A 136 5.16 11.56 -6.21
C LEU A 136 6.00 11.73 -7.49
N PRO A 137 5.49 12.47 -8.49
CA PRO A 137 6.06 12.53 -9.84
C PRO A 137 7.46 13.12 -9.92
N GLU A 138 7.89 13.87 -8.88
CA GLU A 138 9.22 14.49 -8.85
C GLU A 138 10.37 13.48 -8.76
N TYR A 139 10.06 12.25 -8.35
CA TYR A 139 11.03 11.15 -8.20
C TYR A 139 10.73 9.97 -9.14
N ALA A 140 9.70 10.08 -9.99
CA ALA A 140 9.41 9.07 -11.00
C ALA A 140 10.51 9.02 -12.09
N PRO A 141 10.71 7.90 -12.79
CA PRO A 141 9.89 6.69 -12.72
C PRO A 141 10.27 5.79 -11.54
N TYR A 142 9.33 4.92 -11.10
CA TYR A 142 9.53 3.93 -10.05
C TYR A 142 9.58 2.51 -10.61
N ASP A 143 10.49 1.69 -10.11
CA ASP A 143 10.53 0.27 -10.42
C ASP A 143 9.39 -0.47 -9.72
N ARG A 144 9.03 0.00 -8.51
CA ARG A 144 8.02 -0.63 -7.66
C ARG A 144 7.11 0.41 -7.02
N ILE A 145 5.80 0.17 -7.08
CA ILE A 145 4.81 0.98 -6.35
C ILE A 145 3.97 0.06 -5.47
N LEU A 146 3.96 0.32 -4.17
CA LEU A 146 3.07 -0.33 -3.21
C LEU A 146 1.95 0.61 -2.81
N LEU A 147 0.70 0.18 -3.01
CA LEU A 147 -0.47 0.91 -2.54
C LEU A 147 -1.07 0.19 -1.31
N GLU A 148 -0.97 0.81 -0.13
CA GLU A 148 -1.54 0.29 1.12
C GLU A 148 -2.97 0.80 1.39
N ALA A 149 -3.74 0.94 0.33
CA ALA A 149 -5.14 1.29 0.38
C ALA A 149 -5.92 0.55 -0.71
N ALA A 150 -7.14 0.13 -0.39
CA ALA A 150 -7.95 -0.64 -1.34
C ALA A 150 -8.51 0.24 -2.45
N VAL A 151 -8.39 -0.23 -3.68
CA VAL A 151 -8.97 0.39 -4.88
C VAL A 151 -9.54 -0.69 -5.80
N LEU A 152 -10.43 -0.32 -6.71
CA LEU A 152 -10.85 -1.21 -7.79
C LEU A 152 -9.79 -1.26 -8.89
N GLU A 153 -9.23 -0.11 -9.19
CA GLU A 153 -8.17 0.09 -10.18
C GLU A 153 -7.19 1.16 -9.65
N PRO A 154 -5.87 1.00 -9.84
CA PRO A 154 -4.90 1.98 -9.40
C PRO A 154 -5.08 3.32 -10.12
N PRO A 155 -4.94 4.45 -9.42
CA PRO A 155 -4.99 5.78 -10.03
C PRO A 155 -4.07 5.91 -11.24
N ARG A 156 -4.55 6.61 -12.26
CA ARG A 156 -3.81 6.82 -13.50
C ARG A 156 -2.42 7.42 -13.26
N ALA A 157 -2.32 8.40 -12.37
CA ALA A 157 -1.05 9.05 -12.07
C ALA A 157 0.00 8.07 -11.50
N LEU A 158 -0.40 7.07 -10.72
CA LEU A 158 0.51 6.04 -10.23
C LEU A 158 0.98 5.11 -11.36
N ARG A 159 0.06 4.76 -12.27
CA ARG A 159 0.39 3.93 -13.45
C ARG A 159 1.37 4.64 -14.40
N GLU A 160 1.22 5.95 -14.59
CA GLU A 160 2.10 6.78 -15.42
C GLU A 160 3.48 7.04 -14.77
N GLN A 161 3.62 6.79 -13.46
CA GLN A 161 4.88 6.93 -12.73
C GLN A 161 5.68 5.63 -12.63
N LEU A 162 5.17 4.50 -13.16
CA LEU A 162 5.92 3.26 -13.25
C LEU A 162 6.94 3.31 -14.39
N ALA A 163 8.11 2.73 -14.14
CA ALA A 163 9.09 2.43 -15.15
C ALA A 163 8.59 1.35 -16.12
N ASP A 164 9.19 1.26 -17.31
CA ASP A 164 8.96 0.14 -18.22
C ASP A 164 9.34 -1.18 -17.53
N GLY A 165 8.41 -2.13 -17.44
CA GLY A 165 8.59 -3.37 -16.68
C GLY A 165 8.47 -3.19 -15.17
N GLY A 166 8.13 -2.01 -14.69
CA GLY A 166 7.88 -1.74 -13.28
C GLY A 166 6.59 -2.41 -12.80
N GLN A 167 6.53 -2.70 -11.50
CA GLN A 167 5.42 -3.43 -10.89
C GLN A 167 4.68 -2.59 -9.85
N LEU A 168 3.34 -2.67 -9.88
CA LEU A 168 2.47 -2.02 -8.90
C LEU A 168 1.64 -3.09 -8.18
N VAL A 169 1.69 -3.06 -6.85
CA VAL A 169 0.92 -3.97 -5.98
C VAL A 169 -0.11 -3.18 -5.20
N TYR A 170 -1.33 -3.70 -5.17
CA TYR A 170 -2.45 -3.06 -4.49
C TYR A 170 -3.52 -4.07 -4.05
N PRO A 171 -4.27 -3.75 -2.99
CA PRO A 171 -5.49 -4.47 -2.62
C PRO A 171 -6.61 -4.13 -3.58
N ARG A 172 -6.93 -5.07 -4.48
CA ARG A 172 -8.00 -4.91 -5.48
C ARG A 172 -9.35 -5.34 -4.91
N GLY A 173 -10.30 -4.45 -4.92
CA GLY A 173 -11.68 -4.73 -4.55
C GLY A 173 -12.25 -3.78 -3.52
N ASN A 174 -13.52 -3.97 -3.17
CA ASN A 174 -14.24 -3.19 -2.17
C ASN A 174 -14.55 -4.04 -0.93
N ALA A 175 -15.65 -4.80 -0.95
CA ALA A 175 -16.04 -5.65 0.19
C ALA A 175 -15.15 -6.90 0.33
N VAL A 176 -14.79 -7.50 -0.79
CA VAL A 176 -13.82 -8.59 -0.87
C VAL A 176 -12.62 -8.06 -1.61
N GLN A 177 -11.44 -8.14 -0.98
CA GLN A 177 -10.21 -7.62 -1.54
C GLN A 177 -9.19 -8.75 -1.68
N THR A 178 -8.44 -8.72 -2.76
CA THR A 178 -7.28 -9.60 -3.00
C THR A 178 -6.07 -8.74 -3.33
N VAL A 179 -4.89 -9.22 -3.00
CA VAL A 179 -3.66 -8.56 -3.46
C VAL A 179 -3.53 -8.81 -4.96
N ALA A 180 -3.40 -7.75 -5.73
CA ALA A 180 -3.12 -7.80 -7.15
C ALA A 180 -1.77 -7.14 -7.44
N ALA A 181 -0.93 -7.82 -8.20
CA ALA A 181 0.31 -7.30 -8.74
C ALA A 181 0.15 -7.15 -10.26
N ILE A 182 0.37 -5.95 -10.76
CA ILE A 182 0.35 -5.63 -12.19
C ILE A 182 1.70 -5.08 -12.61
N GLU A 183 2.11 -5.41 -13.83
CA GLU A 183 3.37 -4.97 -14.43
C GLU A 183 3.09 -4.09 -15.64
N ALA A 184 3.82 -2.99 -15.75
CA ALA A 184 3.78 -2.12 -16.91
C ALA A 184 4.41 -2.84 -18.12
N ALA A 185 3.66 -2.95 -19.19
CA ALA A 185 4.15 -3.61 -20.39
C ALA A 185 5.17 -2.73 -21.13
N PRO A 186 6.32 -3.26 -21.51
CA PRO A 186 7.24 -2.52 -22.35
C PRO A 186 6.56 -2.10 -23.65
N ASN A 187 6.58 -0.81 -23.98
CA ASN A 187 6.00 -0.22 -25.20
C ASN A 187 4.50 -0.44 -25.41
N GLY A 188 3.72 -0.70 -24.36
CA GLY A 188 2.27 -0.87 -24.46
C GLY A 188 1.81 -2.09 -25.26
N SER A 189 2.69 -3.05 -25.54
CA SER A 189 2.39 -4.23 -26.35
C SER A 189 1.99 -5.42 -25.48
N VAL A 190 0.79 -5.37 -24.89
CA VAL A 190 0.23 -6.52 -24.15
C VAL A 190 -1.06 -6.97 -24.80
N GLU A 191 -1.28 -8.27 -24.82
CA GLU A 191 -2.62 -8.80 -25.09
C GLU A 191 -3.57 -8.29 -24.00
N PRO A 192 -4.83 -7.99 -24.35
CA PRO A 192 -5.81 -7.52 -23.36
C PRO A 192 -5.89 -8.47 -22.18
N ASP A 193 -5.71 -7.95 -21.00
CA ASP A 193 -5.89 -8.66 -19.72
C ASP A 193 -7.13 -8.05 -19.05
N ASP A 194 -8.22 -8.84 -18.95
CA ASP A 194 -9.47 -8.37 -18.34
C ASP A 194 -9.32 -8.05 -16.84
N ASP A 195 -8.23 -8.51 -16.23
CA ASP A 195 -7.90 -8.31 -14.81
C ASP A 195 -6.92 -7.17 -14.56
N ALA A 196 -6.39 -6.53 -15.61
CA ALA A 196 -5.45 -5.41 -15.49
C ALA A 196 -5.90 -4.18 -16.29
N PRO A 197 -5.47 -2.97 -15.90
CA PRO A 197 -5.70 -1.77 -16.70
C PRO A 197 -5.02 -1.84 -18.07
N PRO A 198 -5.49 -1.09 -19.07
CA PRO A 198 -4.84 -1.03 -20.38
C PRO A 198 -3.35 -0.69 -20.30
N GLY A 199 -2.51 -1.46 -20.97
CA GLY A 199 -1.05 -1.32 -20.97
C GLY A 199 -0.35 -2.04 -19.80
N PHE A 200 -1.10 -2.81 -19.02
CA PHE A 200 -0.61 -3.61 -17.89
C PHE A 200 -1.02 -5.06 -18.05
N ARG A 201 -0.29 -5.94 -17.37
CA ARG A 201 -0.67 -7.35 -17.21
C ARG A 201 -0.70 -7.72 -15.74
N THR A 202 -1.60 -8.58 -15.34
CA THR A 202 -1.58 -9.19 -14.01
C THR A 202 -0.45 -10.21 -13.94
N VAL A 203 0.48 -10.02 -13.01
CA VAL A 203 1.59 -10.97 -12.79
C VAL A 203 1.31 -11.90 -11.63
N GLU A 204 0.54 -11.41 -10.63
CA GLU A 204 0.18 -12.21 -9.47
C GLU A 204 -1.17 -11.77 -8.90
N THR A 205 -1.90 -12.75 -8.35
CA THR A 205 -3.05 -12.49 -7.47
C THR A 205 -2.84 -13.33 -6.21
N ALA A 206 -2.45 -12.66 -5.12
CA ALA A 206 -2.26 -13.30 -3.83
C ALA A 206 -3.53 -13.24 -2.96
N GLY A 207 -3.55 -13.99 -1.86
CA GLY A 207 -4.70 -14.25 -1.01
C GLY A 207 -5.52 -13.04 -0.55
N PRO A 208 -6.61 -13.30 0.19
CA PRO A 208 -7.51 -12.25 0.62
C PRO A 208 -6.83 -11.30 1.61
N VAL A 209 -7.18 -10.02 1.52
CA VAL A 209 -6.72 -8.95 2.41
C VAL A 209 -7.88 -8.03 2.77
N ARG A 210 -7.68 -7.20 3.79
CA ARG A 210 -8.66 -6.19 4.18
C ARG A 210 -7.98 -4.89 4.58
N LEU A 211 -7.93 -3.95 3.66
CA LEU A 211 -7.42 -2.62 3.87
C LEU A 211 -8.55 -1.58 3.79
N ARG A 212 -8.29 -0.39 4.33
CA ARG A 212 -9.21 0.74 4.17
C ARG A 212 -9.23 1.19 2.70
N PRO A 213 -10.37 1.66 2.19
CA PRO A 213 -10.41 2.28 0.86
C PRO A 213 -9.47 3.48 0.79
N MET A 214 -8.88 3.70 -0.37
CA MET A 214 -8.05 4.87 -0.62
C MET A 214 -8.86 6.15 -0.44
N LEU A 215 -8.30 7.11 0.28
CA LEU A 215 -8.84 8.46 0.43
C LEU A 215 -8.12 9.42 -0.50
N VAL A 216 -8.83 10.45 -0.94
CA VAL A 216 -8.29 11.58 -1.68
C VAL A 216 -8.55 12.88 -0.92
N ASP A 217 -7.91 13.98 -1.33
CA ASP A 217 -8.10 15.27 -0.69
C ASP A 217 -9.59 15.66 -0.64
N GLY A 218 -10.05 16.08 0.55
CA GLY A 218 -11.43 16.44 0.82
C GLY A 218 -12.33 15.30 1.33
N GLU A 219 -11.88 14.06 1.29
CA GLU A 219 -12.63 12.93 1.87
C GLU A 219 -12.35 12.78 3.37
N GLN A 220 -13.36 12.33 4.12
CA GLN A 220 -13.26 12.09 5.56
C GLN A 220 -13.08 10.60 5.86
N ARG A 221 -12.24 10.28 6.85
CA ARG A 221 -12.11 8.91 7.37
C ARG A 221 -13.45 8.44 7.97
N GLY A 222 -13.79 7.19 7.72
CA GLY A 222 -14.94 6.53 8.34
C GLY A 222 -16.28 6.78 7.65
N VAL A 223 -16.33 7.56 6.58
CA VAL A 223 -17.52 7.66 5.74
C VAL A 223 -17.60 6.42 4.86
N GLU A 224 -18.67 5.63 5.00
CA GLU A 224 -18.94 4.51 4.10
C GLU A 224 -19.16 5.07 2.68
N ARG A 225 -18.35 4.61 1.73
CA ARG A 225 -18.51 4.99 0.33
C ARG A 225 -19.67 4.22 -0.27
N ASN A 226 -20.74 4.92 -0.57
CA ASN A 226 -21.91 4.35 -1.20
C ASN A 226 -21.82 4.49 -2.73
N ARG A 227 -20.73 4.00 -3.31
CA ARG A 227 -20.47 4.04 -4.75
C ARG A 227 -20.56 2.66 -5.39
N THR A 228 -21.04 2.63 -6.63
CA THR A 228 -21.00 1.43 -7.44
C THR A 228 -19.57 1.15 -7.94
N ARG A 229 -19.26 -0.11 -8.26
CA ARG A 229 -17.97 -0.49 -8.86
C ARG A 229 -17.66 0.31 -10.13
N ARG A 230 -18.71 0.62 -10.91
CA ARG A 230 -18.57 1.39 -12.14
C ARG A 230 -18.14 2.83 -11.88
N GLU A 231 -18.73 3.47 -10.88
CA GLU A 231 -18.38 4.86 -10.50
C GLU A 231 -16.95 4.93 -9.94
N ASP A 232 -16.53 3.93 -9.15
CA ASP A 232 -15.17 3.86 -8.66
C ASP A 232 -14.17 3.63 -9.79
N ALA A 233 -14.48 2.77 -10.78
CA ALA A 233 -13.64 2.55 -11.96
C ALA A 233 -13.54 3.81 -12.84
N GLU A 234 -14.68 4.46 -13.15
CA GLU A 234 -14.71 5.72 -13.93
C GLU A 234 -13.88 6.82 -13.26
N ARG A 235 -13.85 6.87 -11.93
CA ARG A 235 -13.09 7.86 -11.17
C ARG A 235 -11.61 7.50 -11.04
N ALA A 236 -11.27 6.22 -10.94
CA ALA A 236 -9.89 5.76 -11.01
C ALA A 236 -9.26 6.14 -12.35
N GLU A 237 -9.99 5.98 -13.46
CA GLU A 237 -9.55 6.42 -14.79
C GLU A 237 -9.34 7.93 -14.90
N GLN A 238 -10.14 8.72 -14.19
CA GLN A 238 -10.06 10.18 -14.17
C GLN A 238 -9.03 10.70 -13.16
N GLY A 239 -8.45 9.82 -12.31
CA GLY A 239 -7.62 10.23 -11.19
C GLY A 239 -8.40 10.90 -10.05
N HIS A 240 -9.72 10.74 -10.03
CA HIS A 240 -10.59 11.35 -9.01
C HIS A 240 -11.39 10.28 -8.29
N PHE A 241 -11.42 10.36 -6.97
CA PHE A 241 -12.42 9.68 -6.13
C PHE A 241 -13.45 10.72 -5.67
N ALA A 242 -14.74 10.36 -5.60
CA ALA A 242 -15.75 11.33 -5.23
C ALA A 242 -15.48 11.94 -3.85
N PRO A 243 -15.45 13.25 -3.78
CA PRO A 243 -15.02 13.94 -2.57
C PRO A 243 -15.98 13.77 -1.39
N HIS A 244 -17.24 13.37 -1.60
CA HIS A 244 -18.25 13.39 -0.54
C HIS A 244 -19.17 12.17 -0.61
N GLY A 245 -19.24 11.38 0.45
CA GLY A 245 -20.10 10.20 0.58
C GLY A 245 -21.60 10.49 0.77
N TRP A 246 -22.04 11.75 0.63
CA TRP A 246 -23.43 12.17 0.77
C TRP A 246 -24.15 12.42 -0.57
N GLU A 247 -23.44 12.39 -1.69
CA GLU A 247 -24.04 12.40 -3.03
C GLU A 247 -24.62 11.04 -3.36
N GLN A 248 -25.85 10.81 -2.96
CA GLN A 248 -26.57 9.55 -3.22
C GLN A 248 -27.56 9.80 -4.37
N GLU A 249 -27.59 8.89 -5.36
CA GLU A 249 -28.49 8.96 -6.54
C GLU A 249 -29.99 9.05 -6.19
N TRP A 250 -30.38 8.73 -4.95
CA TRP A 250 -31.76 8.80 -4.52
C TRP A 250 -32.17 10.20 -3.99
N ILE A 251 -31.25 11.15 -3.88
CA ILE A 251 -31.53 12.53 -3.51
C ILE A 251 -31.72 13.33 -4.81
N ASP A 252 -32.96 13.47 -5.23
CA ASP A 252 -33.33 14.36 -6.32
C ASP A 252 -33.30 15.82 -5.81
N TRP A 253 -32.25 16.54 -6.17
CA TRP A 253 -32.01 17.92 -5.75
C TRP A 253 -32.85 18.92 -6.56
N ASP A 254 -33.34 18.54 -7.75
CA ASP A 254 -34.09 19.41 -8.63
C ASP A 254 -35.51 19.69 -8.10
N ASP A 255 -36.05 18.82 -7.23
CA ASP A 255 -37.37 19.00 -6.60
C ASP A 255 -37.33 19.90 -5.34
N ARG A 256 -36.23 20.53 -4.97
CA ARG A 256 -36.06 21.30 -3.73
C ARG A 256 -35.58 22.75 -3.92
N LEU A 257 -35.53 23.24 -5.15
CA LEU A 257 -35.24 24.66 -5.46
C LEU A 257 -36.47 25.41 -5.86
#